data_11ff87821ec306b272c6f9318c922856
#
_entry.id   11ff87821ec306b272c6f9318c922856
#
_cell.length_a   1.000
_cell.length_b   1.000
_cell.length_c   1.000
_cell.angle_alpha   90.00
_cell.angle_beta   90.00
_cell.angle_gamma   90.00
#
_symmetry.space_group_name_H-M   'P 1'
#
loop_
_entity.id
_entity.type
_entity.pdbx_description
1 polymer ?
#
loop_
_entity_poly.entity_id
_entity_poly.type
_entity_poly.pdbx_seq_one_letter_code
_entity_poly.pdbx_strand_id
1 'polypeptide(L)'
;MKQYLQSFANRASAIQAVKVAAVGVLNTVVSFSLFNLFLLVGMAWFPSVSLSFAITTFMSYVVNRYWTFDLRDGKVSGAETVSFFGVNLVAYLATVGIMWFAETVFGPLGTVGYNAAMLAAAGLLILPKLAGYRDIVFSKALAQPDAAQRIAGVMIEMASTRGR
;
A
#
# COMPACT_ATOMS: atom_id res chain seq x y z
N MET A 1 -15.03 0.08 18.54
CA MET A 1 -15.60 0.06 17.19
C MET A 1 -16.11 1.45 16.73
N LYS A 2 -16.86 2.21 17.53
CA LYS A 2 -17.35 3.57 17.17
C LYS A 2 -16.22 4.60 16.92
N GLN A 3 -15.18 4.64 17.73
CA GLN A 3 -14.00 5.50 17.51
C GLN A 3 -13.22 5.11 16.25
N TYR A 4 -13.23 3.84 15.90
CA TYR A 4 -12.60 3.30 14.68
C TYR A 4 -13.30 3.79 13.41
N LEU A 5 -14.62 3.88 13.43
CA LEU A 5 -15.43 4.41 12.33
C LEU A 5 -15.38 5.95 12.26
N GLN A 6 -15.25 6.64 13.38
CA GLN A 6 -15.11 8.10 13.43
C GLN A 6 -13.79 8.62 12.88
N SER A 7 -12.71 7.79 12.88
CA SER A 7 -11.45 8.17 12.23
C SER A 7 -11.54 8.24 10.70
N PHE A 8 -12.52 7.57 10.08
CA PHE A 8 -12.84 7.71 8.66
C PHE A 8 -13.72 8.93 8.34
N ALA A 9 -14.33 9.53 9.33
CA ALA A 9 -15.25 10.67 9.14
C ALA A 9 -14.53 12.00 8.91
N ASN A 10 -13.20 12.04 9.04
CA ASN A 10 -12.43 13.23 8.74
C ASN A 10 -12.12 13.26 7.23
N ARG A 11 -12.53 14.35 6.56
CA ARG A 11 -12.38 14.55 5.10
C ARG A 11 -10.94 14.30 4.61
N ALA A 12 -9.94 14.67 5.41
CA ALA A 12 -8.53 14.44 5.11
C ALA A 12 -8.18 12.94 5.06
N SER A 13 -8.64 12.15 6.05
CA SER A 13 -8.42 10.70 6.09
C SER A 13 -9.13 9.97 4.95
N ALA A 14 -10.32 10.43 4.55
CA ALA A 14 -11.05 9.88 3.40
C ALA A 14 -10.28 10.12 2.08
N ILE A 15 -9.74 11.32 1.88
CA ILE A 15 -8.93 11.65 0.70
C ILE A 15 -7.65 10.79 0.66
N GLN A 16 -6.99 10.60 1.79
CA GLN A 16 -5.80 9.74 1.86
C GLN A 16 -6.15 8.28 1.54
N ALA A 17 -7.26 7.76 2.07
CA ALA A 17 -7.73 6.41 1.76
C ALA A 17 -8.01 6.22 0.26
N VAL A 18 -8.64 7.20 -0.39
CA VAL A 18 -8.87 7.19 -1.85
C VAL A 18 -7.56 7.21 -2.62
N LYS A 19 -6.58 8.03 -2.21
CA LYS A 19 -5.26 8.07 -2.83
C LYS A 19 -4.52 6.72 -2.69
N VAL A 20 -4.53 6.11 -1.50
CA VAL A 20 -3.95 4.77 -1.26
C VAL A 20 -4.60 3.73 -2.17
N ALA A 21 -5.94 3.76 -2.28
CA ALA A 21 -6.67 2.85 -3.16
C ALA A 21 -6.29 3.05 -4.64
N ALA A 22 -6.21 4.30 -5.09
CA ALA A 22 -5.79 4.63 -6.46
C ALA A 22 -4.36 4.15 -6.77
N VAL A 23 -3.42 4.35 -5.84
CA VAL A 23 -2.06 3.80 -5.95
C VAL A 23 -2.09 2.28 -5.98
N GLY A 24 -2.94 1.64 -5.18
CA GLY A 24 -3.12 0.18 -5.18
C GLY A 24 -3.60 -0.35 -6.53
N VAL A 25 -4.59 0.29 -7.15
CA VAL A 25 -5.08 -0.06 -8.49
C VAL A 25 -4.00 0.13 -9.53
N LEU A 26 -3.33 1.29 -9.54
CA LEU A 26 -2.22 1.57 -10.46
C LEU A 26 -1.11 0.52 -10.34
N ASN A 27 -0.72 0.22 -9.10
CA ASN A 27 0.29 -0.79 -8.81
C ASN A 27 -0.10 -2.18 -9.35
N THR A 28 -1.38 -2.55 -9.21
CA THR A 28 -1.89 -3.81 -9.74
C THR A 28 -1.81 -3.83 -11.26
N VAL A 29 -2.28 -2.80 -11.94
CA VAL A 29 -2.21 -2.71 -13.42
C VAL A 29 -0.78 -2.80 -13.91
N VAL A 30 0.14 -2.03 -13.32
CA VAL A 30 1.57 -2.06 -13.72
C VAL A 30 2.20 -3.42 -13.43
N SER A 31 1.89 -4.04 -12.28
CA SER A 31 2.39 -5.37 -11.92
C SER A 31 1.96 -6.44 -12.92
N PHE A 32 0.67 -6.43 -13.29
CA PHE A 32 0.16 -7.34 -14.33
C PHE A 32 0.80 -7.12 -15.69
N SER A 33 0.96 -5.86 -16.09
CA SER A 33 1.60 -5.51 -17.36
C SER A 33 3.04 -6.00 -17.43
N LEU A 34 3.82 -5.75 -16.36
CA LEU A 34 5.21 -6.21 -16.28
C LEU A 34 5.30 -7.74 -16.22
N PHE A 35 4.46 -8.38 -15.43
CA PHE A 35 4.43 -9.84 -15.35
C PHE A 35 4.19 -10.47 -16.72
N ASN A 36 3.18 -10.01 -17.46
CA ASN A 36 2.89 -10.51 -18.80
C ASN A 36 3.99 -10.17 -19.81
N LEU A 37 4.59 -8.98 -19.71
CA LEU A 37 5.73 -8.60 -20.53
C LEU A 37 6.91 -9.57 -20.34
N PHE A 38 7.23 -9.91 -19.08
CA PHE A 38 8.31 -10.85 -18.78
C PHE A 38 7.99 -12.28 -19.26
N LEU A 39 6.75 -12.72 -19.17
CA LEU A 39 6.33 -14.00 -19.78
C LEU A 39 6.46 -13.97 -21.29
N LEU A 40 6.11 -12.86 -21.95
CA LEU A 40 6.22 -12.71 -23.41
C LEU A 40 7.67 -12.76 -23.91
N VAL A 41 8.62 -12.27 -23.12
CA VAL A 41 10.05 -12.38 -23.46
C VAL A 41 10.67 -13.73 -23.07
N GLY A 42 9.83 -14.69 -22.64
CA GLY A 42 10.25 -16.06 -22.37
C GLY A 42 10.75 -16.33 -20.95
N MET A 43 10.55 -15.38 -20.01
CA MET A 43 10.91 -15.65 -18.62
C MET A 43 9.92 -16.61 -17.99
N ALA A 44 10.41 -17.50 -17.11
CA ALA A 44 9.55 -18.35 -16.30
C ALA A 44 8.66 -17.52 -15.36
N TRP A 45 7.53 -18.08 -14.92
CA TRP A 45 6.55 -17.35 -14.10
C TRP A 45 7.13 -16.80 -12.77
N PHE A 46 7.99 -17.59 -12.11
CA PHE A 46 8.55 -17.19 -10.80
C PHE A 46 9.46 -15.95 -10.89
N PRO A 47 10.48 -15.88 -11.76
CA PRO A 47 11.24 -14.64 -11.91
C PRO A 47 10.39 -13.50 -12.47
N SER A 48 9.39 -13.76 -13.31
CA SER A 48 8.47 -12.74 -13.84
C SER A 48 7.65 -12.08 -12.73
N VAL A 49 7.06 -12.85 -11.82
CA VAL A 49 6.30 -12.30 -10.69
C VAL A 49 7.22 -11.60 -9.68
N SER A 50 8.42 -12.13 -9.46
CA SER A 50 9.38 -11.55 -8.52
C SER A 50 9.88 -10.18 -8.98
N LEU A 51 10.26 -10.06 -10.25
CA LEU A 51 10.77 -8.81 -10.81
C LEU A 51 9.67 -7.76 -10.96
N SER A 52 8.49 -8.14 -11.45
CA SER A 52 7.34 -7.23 -11.50
C SER A 52 6.95 -6.72 -10.11
N PHE A 53 6.96 -7.59 -9.10
CA PHE A 53 6.72 -7.21 -7.72
C PHE A 53 7.78 -6.23 -7.19
N ALA A 54 9.06 -6.49 -7.40
CA ALA A 54 10.14 -5.62 -6.92
C ALA A 54 10.01 -4.20 -7.51
N ILE A 55 9.81 -4.10 -8.82
CA ILE A 55 9.67 -2.81 -9.53
C ILE A 55 8.43 -2.07 -9.01
N THR A 56 7.28 -2.73 -8.94
CA THR A 56 6.02 -2.07 -8.56
C THR A 56 5.98 -1.73 -7.07
N THR A 57 6.60 -2.52 -6.21
CA THR A 57 6.70 -2.20 -4.78
C THR A 57 7.54 -0.95 -4.56
N PHE A 58 8.68 -0.83 -5.24
CA PHE A 58 9.50 0.37 -5.17
C PHE A 58 8.74 1.60 -5.69
N MET A 59 8.11 1.50 -6.86
CA MET A 59 7.27 2.55 -7.42
C MET A 59 6.15 2.96 -6.46
N SER A 60 5.45 1.98 -5.88
CA SER A 60 4.38 2.20 -4.91
C SER A 60 4.88 2.91 -3.65
N TYR A 61 6.07 2.56 -3.15
CA TYR A 61 6.68 3.24 -2.02
C TYR A 61 6.91 4.72 -2.31
N VAL A 62 7.51 5.03 -3.44
CA VAL A 62 7.79 6.41 -3.86
C VAL A 62 6.49 7.21 -4.00
N VAL A 63 5.51 6.66 -4.74
CA VAL A 63 4.23 7.35 -4.97
C VAL A 63 3.47 7.56 -3.66
N ASN A 64 3.37 6.54 -2.79
CA ASN A 64 2.69 6.69 -1.51
C ASN A 64 3.38 7.75 -0.65
N ARG A 65 4.70 7.74 -0.55
CA ARG A 65 5.46 8.68 0.26
C ARG A 65 5.24 10.13 -0.19
N TYR A 66 5.41 10.40 -1.48
CA TYR A 66 5.43 11.78 -1.99
C TYR A 66 4.04 12.32 -2.36
N TRP A 67 3.14 11.46 -2.85
CA TRP A 67 1.83 11.89 -3.34
C TRP A 67 0.70 11.64 -2.35
N THR A 68 0.70 10.49 -1.68
CA THR A 68 -0.40 10.14 -0.78
C THR A 68 -0.25 10.80 0.57
N PHE A 69 0.96 10.77 1.13
CA PHE A 69 1.24 11.25 2.49
C PHE A 69 1.98 12.59 2.54
N ASP A 70 2.38 13.12 1.38
CA ASP A 70 3.08 14.41 1.23
C ASP A 70 4.30 14.57 2.17
N LEU A 71 5.05 13.50 2.35
CA LEU A 71 6.22 13.45 3.24
C LEU A 71 7.49 13.93 2.53
N ARG A 72 7.41 15.08 1.81
CA ARG A 72 8.52 15.62 1.02
C ARG A 72 9.64 16.15 1.89
N ASP A 73 9.28 16.84 2.98
CA ASP A 73 10.24 17.54 3.87
C ASP A 73 10.62 16.68 5.09
N GLY A 74 10.02 15.50 5.24
CA GLY A 74 10.29 14.60 6.35
C GLY A 74 11.53 13.72 6.11
N LYS A 75 12.34 13.53 7.16
CA LYS A 75 13.41 12.52 7.13
C LYS A 75 12.80 11.15 6.88
N VAL A 76 13.44 10.36 6.01
CA VAL A 76 13.04 8.96 5.78
C VAL A 76 13.20 8.20 7.08
N SER A 77 12.09 7.72 7.63
CA SER A 77 12.13 6.84 8.79
C SER A 77 12.48 5.42 8.34
N GLY A 78 13.58 4.89 8.85
CA GLY A 78 13.96 3.49 8.57
C GLY A 78 12.84 2.51 8.97
N ALA A 79 12.14 2.78 10.07
CA ALA A 79 11.03 1.96 10.53
C ALA A 79 9.83 1.98 9.55
N GLU A 80 9.49 3.14 8.98
CA GLU A 80 8.45 3.28 7.95
C GLU A 80 8.81 2.45 6.71
N THR A 81 10.05 2.61 6.22
CA THR A 81 10.55 1.90 5.04
C THR A 81 10.52 0.39 5.26
N VAL A 82 11.09 -0.09 6.37
CA VAL A 82 11.11 -1.52 6.71
C VAL A 82 9.70 -2.08 6.84
N SER A 83 8.80 -1.36 7.50
CA SER A 83 7.40 -1.79 7.65
C SER A 83 6.67 -1.86 6.30
N PHE A 84 6.89 -0.87 5.41
CA PHE A 84 6.29 -0.88 4.08
C PHE A 84 6.75 -2.09 3.26
N PHE A 85 8.06 -2.30 3.18
CA PHE A 85 8.60 -3.45 2.45
C PHE A 85 8.24 -4.78 3.12
N GLY A 86 8.16 -4.84 4.45
CA GLY A 86 7.73 -6.02 5.20
C GLY A 86 6.29 -6.44 4.86
N VAL A 87 5.33 -5.51 4.89
CA VAL A 87 3.93 -5.78 4.50
C VAL A 87 3.84 -6.26 3.05
N ASN A 88 4.61 -5.63 2.14
CA ASN A 88 4.64 -6.06 0.76
C ASN A 88 5.30 -7.43 0.56
N LEU A 89 6.37 -7.73 1.31
CA LEU A 89 7.03 -9.03 1.26
C LEU A 89 6.08 -10.15 1.67
N VAL A 90 5.29 -9.97 2.74
CA VAL A 90 4.27 -10.94 3.17
C VAL A 90 3.23 -11.15 2.05
N ALA A 91 2.76 -10.06 1.44
CA ALA A 91 1.83 -10.15 0.32
C ALA A 91 2.43 -10.86 -0.90
N TYR A 92 3.71 -10.63 -1.19
CA TYR A 92 4.43 -11.31 -2.26
C TYR A 92 4.53 -12.81 -2.00
N LEU A 93 4.98 -13.21 -0.80
CA LEU A 93 5.09 -14.62 -0.44
C LEU A 93 3.74 -15.34 -0.52
N ALA A 94 2.66 -14.68 -0.08
CA ALA A 94 1.31 -15.22 -0.21
C ALA A 94 0.90 -15.35 -1.69
N THR A 95 1.22 -14.38 -2.55
CA THR A 95 0.94 -14.45 -4.00
C THR A 95 1.69 -15.62 -4.65
N VAL A 96 3.00 -15.74 -4.38
CA VAL A 96 3.81 -16.85 -4.89
C VAL A 96 3.27 -18.19 -4.38
N GLY A 97 2.89 -18.26 -3.10
CA GLY A 97 2.29 -19.47 -2.51
C GLY A 97 0.98 -19.87 -3.20
N ILE A 98 0.10 -18.91 -3.49
CA ILE A 98 -1.16 -19.15 -4.21
C ILE A 98 -0.89 -19.64 -5.64
N MET A 99 0.05 -19.01 -6.35
CA MET A 99 0.43 -19.41 -7.70
C MET A 99 1.04 -20.82 -7.73
N TRP A 100 1.95 -21.10 -6.80
CA TRP A 100 2.56 -22.42 -6.65
C TRP A 100 1.52 -23.49 -6.30
N PHE A 101 0.60 -23.20 -5.38
CA PHE A 101 -0.49 -24.09 -5.02
C PHE A 101 -1.39 -24.38 -6.21
N ALA A 102 -1.77 -23.34 -6.97
CA ALA A 102 -2.60 -23.52 -8.17
C ALA A 102 -1.90 -24.41 -9.21
N GLU A 103 -0.60 -24.23 -9.44
CA GLU A 103 0.18 -25.08 -10.36
C GLU A 103 0.28 -26.52 -9.86
N THR A 104 0.40 -26.72 -8.55
CA THR A 104 0.45 -28.06 -7.95
C THR A 104 -0.88 -28.82 -8.09
N VAL A 105 -2.00 -28.10 -7.95
CA VAL A 105 -3.35 -28.70 -7.99
C VAL A 105 -3.85 -28.91 -9.42
N PHE A 106 -3.62 -27.95 -10.31
CA PHE A 106 -4.17 -27.94 -11.66
C PHE A 106 -3.16 -28.33 -12.75
N GLY A 107 -1.90 -28.59 -12.37
CA GLY A 107 -0.81 -28.86 -13.30
C GLY A 107 -0.21 -27.57 -13.88
N PRO A 108 0.67 -27.68 -14.89
CA PRO A 108 1.33 -26.51 -15.51
C PRO A 108 0.31 -25.49 -16.00
N LEU A 109 0.31 -24.31 -15.41
CA LEU A 109 -0.61 -23.23 -15.78
C LEU A 109 -0.10 -22.52 -17.02
N GLY A 110 -0.97 -22.32 -18.01
CA GLY A 110 -0.67 -21.37 -19.09
C GLY A 110 -0.78 -19.93 -18.61
N THR A 111 -0.44 -18.96 -19.47
CA THR A 111 -0.50 -17.52 -19.16
C THR A 111 -1.83 -17.09 -18.53
N VAL A 112 -2.95 -17.63 -19.03
CA VAL A 112 -4.28 -17.32 -18.47
C VAL A 112 -4.43 -17.82 -17.04
N GLY A 113 -3.96 -19.04 -16.75
CA GLY A 113 -4.02 -19.61 -15.40
C GLY A 113 -3.15 -18.84 -14.40
N TYR A 114 -1.95 -18.45 -14.78
CA TYR A 114 -1.10 -17.61 -13.93
C TYR A 114 -1.72 -16.23 -13.65
N ASN A 115 -2.33 -15.60 -14.66
CA ASN A 115 -3.03 -14.33 -14.48
C ASN A 115 -4.26 -14.49 -13.56
N ALA A 116 -5.03 -15.57 -13.71
CA ALA A 116 -6.16 -15.86 -12.83
C ALA A 116 -5.72 -16.07 -11.37
N ALA A 117 -4.65 -16.84 -11.14
CA ALA A 117 -4.09 -17.06 -9.80
C ALA A 117 -3.56 -15.74 -9.18
N MET A 118 -2.91 -14.90 -9.97
CA MET A 118 -2.42 -13.60 -9.54
C MET A 118 -3.58 -12.64 -9.20
N LEU A 119 -4.67 -12.63 -9.97
CA LEU A 119 -5.89 -11.86 -9.67
C LEU A 119 -6.56 -12.35 -8.39
N ALA A 120 -6.68 -13.66 -8.21
CA ALA A 120 -7.23 -14.24 -6.98
C ALA A 120 -6.40 -13.84 -5.75
N ALA A 121 -5.07 -13.92 -5.86
CA ALA A 121 -4.16 -13.46 -4.80
C ALA A 121 -4.35 -11.97 -4.51
N ALA A 122 -4.41 -11.12 -5.53
CA ALA A 122 -4.62 -9.68 -5.36
C ALA A 122 -5.94 -9.39 -4.66
N GLY A 123 -7.03 -10.06 -5.02
CA GLY A 123 -8.34 -9.92 -4.38
C GLY A 123 -8.34 -10.35 -2.91
N LEU A 124 -7.74 -11.49 -2.60
CA LEU A 124 -7.64 -11.99 -1.23
C LEU A 124 -6.77 -11.12 -0.33
N LEU A 125 -5.73 -10.51 -0.89
CA LEU A 125 -4.75 -9.72 -0.13
C LEU A 125 -5.11 -8.24 -0.02
N ILE A 126 -6.18 -7.76 -0.66
CA ILE A 126 -6.56 -6.34 -0.64
C ILE A 126 -6.82 -5.84 0.78
N LEU A 127 -7.64 -6.53 1.56
CA LEU A 127 -7.99 -6.12 2.92
C LEU A 127 -6.82 -6.25 3.90
N PRO A 128 -6.10 -7.39 3.98
CA PRO A 128 -4.91 -7.49 4.82
C PRO A 128 -3.85 -6.44 4.50
N LYS A 129 -3.65 -6.13 3.22
CA LYS A 129 -2.66 -5.15 2.79
C LYS A 129 -3.06 -3.72 3.16
N LEU A 130 -4.33 -3.35 3.01
CA LEU A 130 -4.86 -2.06 3.45
C LEU A 130 -4.74 -1.88 4.96
N ALA A 131 -5.07 -2.91 5.75
CA ALA A 131 -4.90 -2.91 7.19
C ALA A 131 -3.43 -2.75 7.59
N GLY A 132 -2.52 -3.49 6.96
CA GLY A 132 -1.08 -3.38 7.20
C GLY A 132 -0.53 -1.99 6.89
N TYR A 133 -0.93 -1.38 5.80
CA TYR A 133 -0.51 -0.02 5.48
C TYR A 133 -1.01 1.01 6.49
N ARG A 134 -2.27 0.90 6.88
CA ARG A 134 -2.88 1.83 7.84
C ARG A 134 -2.26 1.68 9.24
N ASP A 135 -2.24 0.47 9.77
CA ASP A 135 -1.98 0.22 11.18
C ASP A 135 -0.48 0.07 11.49
N ILE A 136 0.33 -0.31 10.52
CA ILE A 136 1.77 -0.57 10.71
C ILE A 136 2.63 0.51 10.04
N VAL A 137 2.38 0.79 8.76
CA VAL A 137 3.29 1.64 7.98
C VAL A 137 3.05 3.12 8.26
N PHE A 138 1.80 3.57 8.13
CA PHE A 138 1.45 4.99 8.15
C PHE A 138 0.73 5.43 9.42
N SER A 139 0.71 4.61 10.46
CA SER A 139 0.06 4.92 11.74
C SER A 139 0.52 6.24 12.34
N LYS A 140 1.81 6.56 12.28
CA LYS A 140 2.36 7.82 12.79
C LYS A 140 1.98 9.04 11.94
N ALA A 141 1.92 8.89 10.62
CA ALA A 141 1.50 9.97 9.72
C ALA A 141 0.00 10.28 9.88
N LEU A 142 -0.82 9.25 10.11
CA LEU A 142 -2.26 9.40 10.36
C LEU A 142 -2.58 9.93 11.77
N ALA A 143 -1.68 9.73 12.74
CA ALA A 143 -1.83 10.22 14.11
C ALA A 143 -1.41 11.69 14.27
N GLN A 144 -0.75 12.30 13.28
CA GLN A 144 -0.39 13.72 13.36
C GLN A 144 -1.64 14.58 13.17
N PRO A 145 -1.94 15.51 14.10
CA PRO A 145 -3.03 16.44 13.91
C PRO A 145 -2.77 17.28 12.66
N ASP A 146 -3.79 17.44 11.83
CA ASP A 146 -3.73 18.28 10.64
C ASP A 146 -3.20 19.69 10.99
N ALA A 147 -2.46 20.29 10.08
CA ALA A 147 -1.88 21.63 10.30
C ALA A 147 -2.95 22.65 10.74
N ALA A 148 -4.19 22.52 10.25
CA ALA A 148 -5.34 23.32 10.69
C ALA A 148 -5.67 23.11 12.17
N GLN A 149 -5.56 21.89 12.72
CA GLN A 149 -5.78 21.62 14.14
C GLN A 149 -4.65 22.16 15.00
N ARG A 150 -3.42 22.13 14.51
CA ARG A 150 -2.26 22.75 15.20
C ARG A 150 -2.42 24.27 15.27
N ILE A 151 -2.81 24.92 14.18
CA ILE A 151 -3.06 26.36 14.13
C ILE A 151 -4.22 26.71 15.05
N ALA A 152 -5.33 25.97 15.03
CA ALA A 152 -6.46 26.18 15.91
C ALA A 152 -6.07 26.02 17.40
N GLY A 153 -5.27 25.01 17.74
CA GLY A 153 -4.74 24.79 19.08
C GLY A 153 -3.89 25.98 19.56
N VAL A 154 -2.95 26.43 18.72
CA VAL A 154 -2.10 27.60 19.02
C VAL A 154 -2.93 28.88 19.15
N MET A 155 -3.94 29.09 18.31
CA MET A 155 -4.82 30.27 18.39
C MET A 155 -5.68 30.26 19.67
N ILE A 156 -6.17 29.11 20.10
CA ILE A 156 -6.91 28.97 21.37
C ILE A 156 -6.00 29.26 22.56
N GLU A 157 -4.78 28.76 22.55
CA GLU A 157 -3.79 28.99 23.60
C GLU A 157 -3.39 30.48 23.70
N MET A 158 -3.15 31.12 22.54
CA MET A 158 -2.89 32.56 22.49
C MET A 158 -4.07 33.43 22.97
N ALA A 159 -5.31 33.01 22.67
CA ALA A 159 -6.51 33.69 23.16
C ALA A 159 -6.66 33.56 24.67
N SER A 160 -6.35 32.39 25.21
CA SER A 160 -6.40 32.11 26.67
C SER A 160 -5.35 32.90 27.46
N THR A 161 -4.16 33.13 26.90
CA THR A 161 -3.08 33.92 27.57
C THR A 161 -3.30 35.41 27.50
N ARG A 162 -4.10 35.92 26.55
CA ARG A 162 -4.43 37.34 26.41
C ARG A 162 -5.57 37.81 27.32
N GLY A 163 -6.30 36.91 27.93
CA GLY A 163 -7.43 37.18 28.83
C GLY A 163 -7.10 37.18 30.31
N ARG A 164 -5.81 37.06 30.66
CA ARG A 164 -5.28 37.23 32.03
C ARG A 164 -4.44 38.50 32.12
#